data_bbfd22b75e9073bed8428f584aaa8252
#
_entry.id   bbfd22b75e9073bed8428f584aaa8252
#
_cell.length_a   1.000
_cell.length_b   1.000
_cell.length_c   1.000
_cell.angle_alpha   90.00
_cell.angle_beta   90.00
_cell.angle_gamma   90.00
#
_symmetry.space_group_name_H-M   'P 1'
#
loop_
_entity.id
_entity.type
_entity.pdbx_description
1 polymer ?
#
loop_
_entity_poly.entity_id
_entity_poly.type
_entity_poly.pdbx_seq_one_letter_code
_entity_poly.pdbx_strand_id
1 'polypeptide(L)'
;MLTYLSGRATGPSTNSSYVNYTGDRNTGRVMRKGDGVYLLTQEEIGRFSYPTAGEIGTGGRNAFRGPRFFNVDMSLVKKFQIREQHAVSFRAEAYNLFNNVNFDAPNANLATLGSFGKIASTTGNARILQMALRYDF
;
A
#
# COMPACT_ATOMS: atom_id res chain seq x y z
N MET A 1 -6.53 -5.50 0.82
CA MET A 1 -6.51 -6.75 1.62
C MET A 1 -5.29 -7.57 1.26
N LEU A 2 -4.75 -8.32 2.21
CA LEU A 2 -3.52 -9.09 2.06
C LEU A 2 -3.77 -10.59 2.24
N THR A 3 -2.99 -11.38 1.52
CA THR A 3 -2.91 -12.84 1.68
C THR A 3 -1.48 -13.21 2.05
N TYR A 4 -1.30 -13.87 3.19
CA TYR A 4 0.01 -14.39 3.58
C TYR A 4 0.17 -15.83 3.10
N LEU A 5 1.32 -16.10 2.50
CA LEU A 5 1.66 -17.39 1.89
C LEU A 5 2.78 -18.08 2.66
N SER A 6 2.76 -19.40 2.68
CA SER A 6 3.83 -20.20 3.29
C SER A 6 5.17 -20.04 2.55
N GLY A 7 5.13 -19.73 1.26
CA GLY A 7 6.30 -19.72 0.40
C GLY A 7 6.89 -21.12 0.16
N ARG A 8 6.22 -22.15 0.60
CA ARG A 8 6.60 -23.55 0.44
C ARG A 8 5.42 -24.34 -0.11
N ALA A 9 5.69 -25.37 -0.88
CA ALA A 9 4.68 -26.30 -1.38
C ALA A 9 4.26 -27.26 -0.25
N THR A 10 3.34 -26.80 0.60
CA THR A 10 2.81 -27.58 1.74
C THR A 10 1.41 -28.12 1.47
N GLY A 11 0.71 -27.60 0.45
CA GLY A 11 -0.61 -28.05 0.05
C GLY A 11 -0.58 -29.25 -0.90
N PRO A 12 -1.74 -29.70 -1.36
CA PRO A 12 -1.88 -30.85 -2.29
C PRO A 12 -1.33 -30.54 -3.70
N SER A 13 -0.92 -29.30 -3.97
CA SER A 13 -0.27 -28.89 -5.21
C SER A 13 1.16 -28.44 -4.93
N THR A 14 1.97 -28.31 -5.97
CA THR A 14 3.35 -27.77 -5.92
C THR A 14 3.41 -26.26 -5.63
N ASN A 15 2.26 -25.58 -5.58
CA ASN A 15 2.19 -24.15 -5.30
C ASN A 15 2.20 -23.86 -3.80
N SER A 16 2.65 -22.65 -3.44
CA SER A 16 2.59 -22.16 -2.07
C SER A 16 1.19 -22.20 -1.51
N SER A 17 1.04 -22.77 -0.32
CA SER A 17 -0.21 -22.76 0.44
C SER A 17 -0.35 -21.47 1.26
N TYR A 18 -1.54 -21.25 1.86
CA TYR A 18 -1.71 -20.22 2.88
C TYR A 18 -0.91 -20.58 4.14
N VAL A 19 -0.58 -19.57 4.92
CA VAL A 19 -0.01 -19.78 6.26
C VAL A 19 -1.09 -20.28 7.24
N ASN A 20 -0.70 -20.97 8.32
CA ASN A 20 -1.53 -21.05 9.50
C ASN A 20 -1.41 -19.75 10.30
N TYR A 21 -2.51 -19.30 10.87
CA TYR A 21 -2.57 -18.10 11.68
C TYR A 21 -3.48 -18.30 12.91
N THR A 22 -2.98 -17.95 14.08
CA THR A 22 -3.65 -18.17 15.38
C THR A 22 -4.04 -16.87 16.09
N GLY A 23 -4.06 -15.75 15.40
CA GLY A 23 -4.38 -14.44 15.99
C GLY A 23 -5.65 -13.78 15.43
N ASP A 24 -5.88 -12.54 15.87
CA ASP A 24 -6.92 -11.68 15.31
C ASP A 24 -6.49 -11.17 13.92
N ARG A 25 -7.34 -11.37 12.92
CA ARG A 25 -7.09 -10.92 11.54
C ARG A 25 -7.11 -9.40 11.39
N ASN A 26 -7.56 -8.67 12.39
CA ASN A 26 -7.51 -7.20 12.45
C ASN A 26 -6.15 -6.69 12.97
N THR A 27 -5.11 -7.44 12.75
CA THR A 27 -3.73 -7.17 13.12
C THR A 27 -2.99 -6.38 12.06
N GLY A 28 -1.87 -5.81 12.44
CA GLY A 28 -0.96 -5.08 11.58
C GLY A 28 -1.14 -3.56 11.66
N ARG A 29 -0.08 -2.87 12.05
CA ARG A 29 0.04 -1.43 12.04
C ARG A 29 1.39 -1.02 11.49
N VAL A 30 1.40 -0.03 10.60
CA VAL A 30 2.65 0.49 10.04
C VAL A 30 3.53 1.05 11.18
N MET A 31 4.72 0.50 11.29
CA MET A 31 5.74 0.87 12.27
C MET A 31 7.06 1.16 11.55
N ARG A 32 7.74 2.22 11.98
CA ARG A 32 9.09 2.54 11.52
C ARG A 32 10.09 2.06 12.58
N LYS A 33 11.05 1.25 12.15
CA LYS A 33 12.21 0.84 12.94
C LYS A 33 13.47 1.31 12.24
N GLY A 34 14.62 1.31 12.92
CA GLY A 34 15.86 1.82 12.37
C GLY A 34 16.31 1.18 11.06
N ASP A 35 15.89 -0.05 10.79
CA ASP A 35 16.22 -0.85 9.61
C ASP A 35 15.10 -0.91 8.56
N GLY A 36 13.97 -0.22 8.78
CA GLY A 36 12.90 -0.21 7.80
C GLY A 36 11.49 0.05 8.33
N VAL A 37 10.52 -0.20 7.46
CA VAL A 37 9.09 -0.08 7.75
C VAL A 37 8.48 -1.47 7.79
N TYR A 38 7.66 -1.74 8.81
CA TYR A 38 7.04 -3.04 9.04
C TYR A 38 5.54 -2.87 9.28
N LEU A 39 4.77 -3.87 8.86
CA LEU A 39 3.35 -3.96 9.17
C LEU A 39 3.09 -4.84 10.41
N LEU A 40 3.95 -5.81 10.68
CA LEU A 40 3.80 -6.80 11.75
C LEU A 40 4.88 -6.61 12.82
N THR A 41 4.50 -6.78 14.08
CA THR A 41 5.44 -6.90 15.19
C THR A 41 6.06 -8.30 15.21
N GLN A 42 7.15 -8.49 15.96
CA GLN A 42 7.75 -9.83 16.15
C GLN A 42 6.78 -10.81 16.84
N GLU A 43 5.97 -10.32 17.75
CA GLU A 43 4.92 -11.11 18.40
C GLU A 43 3.86 -11.58 17.41
N GLU A 44 3.40 -10.68 16.55
CA GLU A 44 2.43 -10.99 15.49
C GLU A 44 3.01 -11.97 14.46
N ILE A 45 4.29 -11.83 14.10
CA ILE A 45 5.01 -12.78 13.23
C ILE A 45 5.04 -14.16 13.85
N GLY A 46 5.24 -14.28 15.15
CA GLY A 46 5.23 -15.56 15.87
C GLY A 46 3.90 -16.32 15.84
N ARG A 47 2.81 -15.66 15.46
CA ARG A 47 1.47 -16.27 15.29
C ARG A 47 1.27 -16.93 13.93
N PHE A 48 2.21 -16.74 13.00
CA PHE A 48 2.22 -17.38 11.70
C PHE A 48 3.07 -18.65 11.72
N SER A 49 2.55 -19.70 11.13
CA SER A 49 3.29 -20.97 11.01
C SER A 49 3.02 -21.63 9.66
N TYR A 50 3.86 -22.60 9.35
CA TYR A 50 3.64 -23.43 8.17
C TYR A 50 2.51 -24.43 8.43
N PRO A 51 1.61 -24.65 7.44
CA PRO A 51 0.67 -25.77 7.53
C PRO A 51 1.40 -27.11 7.43
N THR A 52 0.76 -28.17 7.90
CA THR A 52 1.25 -29.54 7.76
C THR A 52 1.33 -29.92 6.27
N ALA A 53 2.26 -30.78 5.92
CA ALA A 53 2.40 -31.27 4.55
C ALA A 53 1.08 -31.91 4.07
N GLY A 54 0.58 -31.47 2.90
CA GLY A 54 -0.69 -31.90 2.35
C GLY A 54 -1.90 -31.05 2.76
N GLU A 55 -1.75 -30.10 3.67
CA GLU A 55 -2.83 -29.24 4.14
C GLU A 55 -2.77 -27.82 3.54
N ILE A 56 -3.91 -27.17 3.50
CA ILE A 56 -4.04 -25.74 3.19
C ILE A 56 -4.12 -24.97 4.50
N GLY A 57 -3.26 -23.97 4.67
CA GLY A 57 -3.23 -23.16 5.90
C GLY A 57 -4.52 -22.39 6.17
N THR A 58 -4.75 -22.06 7.43
CA THR A 58 -5.97 -21.42 7.95
C THR A 58 -6.05 -19.91 7.68
N GLY A 59 -4.95 -19.27 7.24
CA GLY A 59 -4.87 -17.82 7.02
C GLY A 59 -5.88 -17.28 6.01
N GLY A 60 -6.14 -18.05 4.97
CA GLY A 60 -7.14 -17.69 3.96
C GLY A 60 -6.69 -16.60 2.97
N ARG A 61 -7.47 -16.45 1.91
CA ARG A 61 -7.26 -15.44 0.88
C ARG A 61 -7.83 -14.09 1.33
N ASN A 62 -7.09 -13.02 1.12
CA ASN A 62 -7.52 -11.64 1.44
C ASN A 62 -8.04 -11.46 2.88
N ALA A 63 -7.50 -12.22 3.82
CA ALA A 63 -7.99 -12.28 5.19
C ALA A 63 -7.42 -11.15 6.09
N PHE A 64 -6.39 -10.45 5.64
CA PHE A 64 -5.68 -9.45 6.44
C PHE A 64 -5.82 -8.05 5.83
N ARG A 65 -5.69 -7.02 6.66
CA ARG A 65 -5.67 -5.62 6.22
C ARG A 65 -4.25 -5.18 5.93
N GLY A 66 -4.06 -4.48 4.81
CA GLY A 66 -2.82 -3.81 4.46
C GLY A 66 -2.70 -2.40 5.05
N PRO A 67 -1.62 -1.69 4.72
CA PRO A 67 -1.47 -0.28 5.05
C PRO A 67 -2.66 0.53 4.54
N ARG A 68 -2.94 1.64 5.22
CA ARG A 68 -3.95 2.60 4.73
C ARG A 68 -3.41 3.33 3.51
N PHE A 69 -4.30 3.59 2.57
CA PHE A 69 -4.06 4.48 1.44
C PHE A 69 -4.93 5.74 1.60
N PHE A 70 -4.31 6.91 1.47
CA PHE A 70 -5.01 8.19 1.46
C PHE A 70 -4.34 9.13 0.46
N ASN A 71 -5.10 9.59 -0.51
CA ASN A 71 -4.66 10.57 -1.49
C ASN A 71 -5.78 11.57 -1.78
N VAL A 72 -5.42 12.82 -1.95
CA VAL A 72 -6.34 13.89 -2.38
C VAL A 72 -5.64 14.69 -3.46
N ASP A 73 -6.25 14.74 -4.62
CA ASP A 73 -5.84 15.57 -5.74
C ASP A 73 -6.83 16.74 -5.87
N MET A 74 -6.33 17.92 -6.18
CA MET A 74 -7.14 19.12 -6.32
C MET A 74 -6.76 19.88 -7.58
N SER A 75 -7.75 20.40 -8.27
CA SER A 75 -7.57 21.29 -9.42
C SER A 75 -8.41 22.56 -9.25
N LEU A 76 -7.79 23.69 -9.48
CA LEU A 76 -8.43 25.00 -9.50
C LEU A 76 -8.24 25.63 -10.88
N VAL A 77 -9.33 26.02 -11.51
CA VAL A 77 -9.31 26.72 -12.80
C VAL A 77 -10.08 28.03 -12.68
N LYS A 78 -9.45 29.11 -13.10
CA LYS A 78 -10.09 30.43 -13.16
C LYS A 78 -9.83 31.08 -14.50
N LYS A 79 -10.90 31.48 -15.19
CA LYS A 79 -10.85 32.27 -16.42
C LYS A 79 -11.22 33.70 -16.11
N PHE A 80 -10.40 34.64 -16.59
CA PHE A 80 -10.62 36.06 -16.51
C PHE A 80 -10.84 36.59 -17.93
N GLN A 81 -12.02 37.11 -18.18
CA GLN A 81 -12.32 37.81 -19.44
C GLN A 81 -11.80 39.23 -19.33
N ILE A 82 -10.90 39.63 -20.22
CA ILE A 82 -10.31 40.97 -20.25
C ILE A 82 -11.10 41.87 -21.24
N ARG A 83 -11.40 41.33 -22.42
CA ARG A 83 -12.23 41.96 -23.46
C ARG A 83 -12.97 40.86 -24.22
N GLU A 84 -13.83 41.24 -25.17
CA GLU A 84 -14.69 40.29 -25.90
C GLU A 84 -13.93 39.11 -26.52
N GLN A 85 -12.70 39.34 -27.02
CA GLN A 85 -11.89 38.27 -27.63
C GLN A 85 -10.64 37.91 -26.82
N HIS A 86 -10.40 38.51 -25.66
CA HIS A 86 -9.20 38.33 -24.87
C HIS A 86 -9.53 37.75 -23.50
N ALA A 87 -8.96 36.60 -23.17
CA ALA A 87 -9.13 35.97 -21.88
C ALA A 87 -7.82 35.37 -21.36
N VAL A 88 -7.67 35.38 -20.04
CA VAL A 88 -6.57 34.69 -19.33
C VAL A 88 -7.15 33.58 -18.50
N SER A 89 -6.67 32.39 -18.71
CA SER A 89 -7.04 31.19 -17.92
C SER A 89 -5.87 30.79 -17.05
N PHE A 90 -6.11 30.75 -15.74
CA PHE A 90 -5.17 30.24 -14.76
C PHE A 90 -5.64 28.85 -14.31
N ARG A 91 -4.72 27.89 -14.25
CA ARG A 91 -4.94 26.55 -13.72
C ARG A 91 -3.86 26.23 -12.68
N ALA A 92 -4.27 25.77 -11.52
CA ALA A 92 -3.39 25.21 -10.49
C ALA A 92 -3.86 23.81 -10.15
N GLU A 93 -2.95 22.86 -10.17
CA GLU A 93 -3.20 21.45 -9.86
C GLU A 93 -2.25 20.99 -8.79
N ALA A 94 -2.76 20.24 -7.83
CA ALA A 94 -2.01 19.63 -6.76
C ALA A 94 -2.34 18.14 -6.70
N TYR A 95 -1.35 17.30 -6.95
CA TYR A 95 -1.43 15.86 -6.77
C TYR A 95 -0.81 15.49 -5.43
N ASN A 96 -1.46 14.61 -4.69
CA ASN A 96 -1.12 14.28 -3.33
C ASN A 96 -0.99 15.55 -2.46
N LEU A 97 -2.06 16.35 -2.40
CA LEU A 97 -2.10 17.67 -1.78
C LEU A 97 -1.51 17.71 -0.36
N PHE A 98 -1.80 16.69 0.43
CA PHE A 98 -1.33 16.57 1.81
C PHE A 98 0.06 15.95 1.95
N ASN A 99 0.71 15.57 0.83
CA ASN A 99 2.01 14.90 0.81
C ASN A 99 2.06 13.65 1.69
N ASN A 100 0.98 12.84 1.65
CA ASN A 100 0.93 11.59 2.41
C ASN A 100 1.85 10.53 1.80
N VAL A 101 2.56 9.84 2.67
CA VAL A 101 3.32 8.64 2.29
C VAL A 101 2.38 7.43 2.37
N ASN A 102 2.01 6.89 1.23
CA ASN A 102 1.23 5.66 1.12
C ASN A 102 2.19 4.47 0.98
N PHE A 103 2.12 3.55 1.92
CA PHE A 103 2.96 2.36 1.91
C PHE A 103 2.36 1.26 1.06
N ASP A 104 3.21 0.54 0.35
CA ASP A 104 2.84 -0.64 -0.42
C ASP A 104 2.57 -1.85 0.48
N ALA A 105 2.16 -2.97 -0.12
CA ALA A 105 1.97 -4.21 0.61
C ALA A 105 3.28 -4.71 1.24
N PRO A 106 3.24 -5.24 2.47
CA PRO A 106 4.40 -5.89 3.06
C PRO A 106 4.75 -7.19 2.34
N ASN A 107 5.98 -7.66 2.52
CA ASN A 107 6.32 -9.01 2.11
C ASN A 107 5.44 -10.03 2.81
N ALA A 108 4.65 -10.75 2.03
CA ALA A 108 3.64 -11.71 2.51
C ALA A 108 4.12 -13.17 2.46
N ASN A 109 5.40 -13.43 2.18
CA ASN A 109 5.97 -14.77 2.05
C ASN A 109 6.70 -15.18 3.33
N LEU A 110 6.14 -16.15 4.06
CA LEU A 110 6.69 -16.64 5.32
C LEU A 110 8.06 -17.33 5.14
N ALA A 111 8.37 -17.89 3.96
CA ALA A 111 9.68 -18.50 3.71
C ALA A 111 10.84 -17.49 3.77
N THR A 112 10.55 -16.20 3.67
CA THR A 112 11.53 -15.11 3.78
C THR A 112 11.41 -14.40 5.14
N LEU A 113 11.60 -15.12 6.24
CA LEU A 113 11.39 -14.64 7.61
C LEU A 113 12.08 -13.31 7.93
N GLY A 114 13.29 -13.07 7.39
CA GLY A 114 14.03 -11.82 7.62
C GLY A 114 13.36 -10.57 7.03
N SER A 115 12.44 -10.74 6.09
CA SER A 115 11.69 -9.65 5.46
C SER A 115 10.17 -9.82 5.58
N PHE A 116 9.69 -10.88 6.21
CA PHE A 116 8.25 -11.11 6.39
C PHE A 116 7.60 -9.95 7.16
N GLY A 117 6.54 -9.39 6.62
CA GLY A 117 5.88 -8.21 7.18
C GLY A 117 6.62 -6.87 6.94
N LYS A 118 7.80 -6.87 6.29
CA LYS A 118 8.54 -5.66 5.93
C LYS A 118 7.95 -5.00 4.68
N ILE A 119 7.84 -3.69 4.70
CA ILE A 119 7.39 -2.87 3.56
C ILE A 119 8.64 -2.30 2.89
N ALA A 120 8.84 -2.64 1.62
CA ALA A 120 10.03 -2.24 0.86
C ALA A 120 9.81 -1.00 0.00
N SER A 121 8.55 -0.65 -0.29
CA SER A 121 8.19 0.41 -1.24
C SER A 121 6.99 1.24 -0.77
N THR A 122 6.78 2.33 -1.46
CA THR A 122 5.62 3.20 -1.30
C THR A 122 4.80 3.21 -2.57
N THR A 123 3.49 3.33 -2.44
CA THR A 123 2.55 3.46 -3.55
C THR A 123 2.20 4.93 -3.77
N GLY A 124 2.26 5.37 -5.03
CA GLY A 124 2.01 6.76 -5.39
C GLY A 124 3.26 7.64 -5.32
N ASN A 125 3.07 8.88 -5.70
CA ASN A 125 4.14 9.87 -5.82
C ASN A 125 4.15 10.83 -4.62
N ALA A 126 5.26 11.52 -4.42
CA ALA A 126 5.31 12.71 -3.60
C ALA A 126 4.37 13.79 -4.15
N ARG A 127 4.08 14.82 -3.37
CA ARG A 127 3.25 15.93 -3.81
C ARG A 127 3.85 16.60 -5.05
N ILE A 128 3.02 16.77 -6.08
CA ILE A 128 3.34 17.48 -7.30
C ILE A 128 2.41 18.68 -7.39
N LEU A 129 2.98 19.88 -7.58
CA LEU A 129 2.25 21.11 -7.85
C LEU A 129 2.52 21.52 -9.29
N GLN A 130 1.44 21.78 -10.04
CA GLN A 130 1.52 22.22 -11.41
C GLN A 130 0.69 23.48 -11.59
N MET A 131 1.26 24.48 -12.26
CA MET A 131 0.58 25.72 -12.58
C MET A 131 0.68 25.98 -14.08
N ALA A 132 -0.40 26.45 -14.67
CA ALA A 132 -0.46 26.83 -16.06
C ALA A 132 -1.20 28.17 -16.22
N LEU A 133 -0.70 29.00 -17.10
CA LEU A 133 -1.32 30.24 -17.51
C LEU A 133 -1.49 30.19 -19.04
N ARG A 134 -2.72 30.47 -19.51
CA ARG A 134 -3.05 30.51 -20.93
C ARG A 134 -3.71 31.85 -21.25
N TYR A 135 -3.26 32.46 -22.29
CA TYR A 135 -3.85 33.65 -22.88
C TYR A 135 -4.52 33.28 -24.21
N ASP A 136 -5.80 33.58 -24.32
CA ASP A 136 -6.61 33.40 -25.52
C ASP A 136 -6.87 34.79 -26.11
N PHE A 137 -6.66 34.95 -27.43
CA PHE A 137 -6.83 36.22 -28.19
C PHE A 137 -7.51 35.95 -29.52
#